data_e340ab3678da6f365c34866dec047166
#
_entry.id   e340ab3678da6f365c34866dec047166
#
_cell.length_a   1.000
_cell.length_b   1.000
_cell.length_c   1.000
_cell.angle_alpha   90.00
_cell.angle_beta   90.00
_cell.angle_gamma   90.00
#
_symmetry.space_group_name_H-M   'P 1'
#
loop_
_entity.id
_entity.type
_entity.pdbx_description
1 polymer ?
#
loop_
_entity_poly.entity_id
_entity_poly.type
_entity_poly.pdbx_seq_one_letter_code
_entity_poly.pdbx_strand_id
1 'polypeptide(L)'
;MISEMAIIELDTDIRSGAIIDEFAIVRRGATVGRRTHLYPGVVVEEGVWIGDDVTIFPGAYLGKQPKVAGVIARMPHVQNGQTRIEDGSVIGTHVVIYAGVVIEPKVLIGEGVTIREDTEIGSETVVGNNSTIQNGARIGRRCKIVDLSHICNDAVIGDECFISVGVYMMNDNSMQRGGEVVGPKIGQRVRIGGGALLLPGIRIGNDAIIAAGAVVTKDVLPGSTVMGIPARVPANRPVAPDLFGEFFEMPRAEPWPQE
;
A
#
# COMPACT_ATOMS: atom_id res chain seq x y z
N MET A 1 -4.61 -28.47 3.30
CA MET A 1 -5.20 -29.22 2.14
C MET A 1 -4.60 -28.64 0.87
N ILE A 2 -4.10 -29.44 -0.04
CA ILE A 2 -3.52 -28.97 -1.32
C ILE A 2 -4.31 -29.64 -2.45
N SER A 3 -4.83 -28.85 -3.38
CA SER A 3 -5.55 -29.33 -4.56
C SER A 3 -4.60 -30.11 -5.48
N GLU A 4 -5.08 -31.20 -6.07
CA GLU A 4 -4.34 -31.97 -7.08
C GLU A 4 -4.07 -31.17 -8.37
N MET A 5 -4.84 -30.09 -8.59
CA MET A 5 -4.66 -29.17 -9.72
C MET A 5 -3.75 -27.99 -9.41
N ALA A 6 -3.21 -27.87 -8.20
CA ALA A 6 -2.19 -26.88 -7.87
C ALA A 6 -0.82 -27.32 -8.38
N ILE A 7 0.02 -26.36 -8.75
CA ILE A 7 1.41 -26.60 -9.16
C ILE A 7 2.31 -26.17 -7.99
N ILE A 8 2.96 -27.15 -7.36
CA ILE A 8 3.91 -26.92 -6.27
C ILE A 8 5.29 -27.36 -6.77
N GLU A 9 6.20 -26.40 -6.91
CA GLU A 9 7.57 -26.69 -7.32
C GLU A 9 8.40 -27.26 -6.16
N LEU A 10 9.57 -27.81 -6.48
CA LEU A 10 10.49 -28.37 -5.50
C LEU A 10 11.02 -27.30 -4.53
N ASP A 11 11.50 -27.74 -3.38
CA ASP A 11 12.10 -26.90 -2.34
C ASP A 11 11.15 -25.81 -1.77
N THR A 12 9.84 -26.02 -1.83
CA THR A 12 8.84 -25.16 -1.17
C THR A 12 8.62 -25.60 0.27
N ASP A 13 8.40 -24.65 1.20
CA ASP A 13 8.00 -24.92 2.58
C ASP A 13 6.50 -24.63 2.77
N ILE A 14 5.67 -25.67 2.65
CA ILE A 14 4.23 -25.56 2.90
C ILE A 14 3.94 -26.05 4.32
N ARG A 15 3.55 -25.14 5.20
CA ARG A 15 3.37 -25.44 6.62
C ARG A 15 1.98 -26.03 6.92
N SER A 16 1.87 -26.60 8.13
CA SER A 16 0.67 -27.35 8.54
C SER A 16 -0.59 -26.49 8.52
N GLY A 17 -1.69 -27.06 8.01
CA GLY A 17 -2.98 -26.39 7.93
C GLY A 17 -3.13 -25.41 6.76
N ALA A 18 -2.10 -25.22 5.94
CA ALA A 18 -2.23 -24.42 4.72
C ALA A 18 -3.24 -25.03 3.76
N ILE A 19 -4.01 -24.19 3.09
CA ILE A 19 -4.97 -24.55 2.04
C ILE A 19 -4.49 -23.95 0.74
N ILE A 20 -4.34 -24.76 -0.29
CA ILE A 20 -3.93 -24.33 -1.63
C ILE A 20 -4.94 -24.86 -2.62
N ASP A 21 -5.70 -23.97 -3.22
CA ASP A 21 -6.78 -24.30 -4.12
C ASP A 21 -6.29 -24.59 -5.54
N GLU A 22 -7.22 -24.93 -6.43
CA GLU A 22 -6.94 -25.31 -7.81
C GLU A 22 -6.27 -24.18 -8.61
N PHE A 23 -5.37 -24.57 -9.51
CA PHE A 23 -4.61 -23.67 -10.38
C PHE A 23 -3.69 -22.67 -9.67
N ALA A 24 -3.57 -22.74 -8.34
CA ALA A 24 -2.53 -21.99 -7.65
C ALA A 24 -1.15 -22.53 -8.02
N ILE A 25 -0.18 -21.63 -8.14
CA ILE A 25 1.21 -21.96 -8.50
C ILE A 25 2.12 -21.45 -7.38
N VAL A 26 2.88 -22.36 -6.77
CA VAL A 26 3.89 -22.02 -5.77
C VAL A 26 5.26 -22.40 -6.32
N ARG A 27 6.08 -21.39 -6.58
CA ARG A 27 7.41 -21.55 -7.18
C ARG A 27 8.45 -21.98 -6.16
N ARG A 28 9.60 -22.41 -6.66
CA ARG A 28 10.72 -22.92 -5.88
C ARG A 28 11.12 -21.99 -4.73
N GLY A 29 11.42 -22.59 -3.58
CA GLY A 29 11.93 -21.87 -2.41
C GLY A 29 10.92 -20.94 -1.73
N ALA A 30 9.68 -20.88 -2.22
CA ALA A 30 8.62 -20.12 -1.54
C ALA A 30 8.20 -20.81 -0.24
N THR A 31 7.82 -19.99 0.74
CA THR A 31 7.27 -20.44 2.03
C THR A 31 5.81 -20.04 2.13
N VAL A 32 4.94 -20.96 2.52
CA VAL A 32 3.53 -20.72 2.85
C VAL A 32 3.28 -21.11 4.30
N GLY A 33 2.94 -20.14 5.13
CA GLY A 33 2.75 -20.29 6.56
C GLY A 33 1.54 -21.15 6.94
N ARG A 34 1.40 -21.37 8.25
CA ARG A 34 0.32 -22.21 8.82
C ARG A 34 -1.03 -21.57 8.59
N ARG A 35 -2.05 -22.39 8.29
CA ARG A 35 -3.45 -21.97 8.11
C ARG A 35 -3.63 -20.85 7.06
N THR A 36 -2.61 -20.61 6.25
CA THR A 36 -2.67 -19.67 5.13
C THR A 36 -3.47 -20.29 4.00
N HIS A 37 -4.33 -19.48 3.38
CA HIS A 37 -5.19 -19.91 2.28
C HIS A 37 -4.81 -19.20 0.99
N LEU A 38 -4.35 -19.95 0.01
CA LEU A 38 -4.16 -19.51 -1.37
C LEU A 38 -5.37 -19.93 -2.18
N TYR A 39 -6.17 -18.96 -2.57
CA TYR A 39 -7.36 -19.17 -3.41
C TYR A 39 -7.00 -19.52 -4.86
N PRO A 40 -8.00 -19.93 -5.70
CA PRO A 40 -7.72 -20.37 -7.05
C PRO A 40 -6.92 -19.38 -7.91
N GLY A 41 -5.95 -19.88 -8.66
CA GLY A 41 -5.16 -19.11 -9.60
C GLY A 41 -4.16 -18.12 -8.98
N VAL A 42 -3.89 -18.21 -7.68
CA VAL A 42 -2.85 -17.43 -7.02
C VAL A 42 -1.48 -17.88 -7.51
N VAL A 43 -0.60 -16.92 -7.83
CA VAL A 43 0.78 -17.19 -8.22
C VAL A 43 1.73 -16.64 -7.16
N VAL A 44 2.54 -17.53 -6.58
CA VAL A 44 3.61 -17.23 -5.62
C VAL A 44 4.95 -17.48 -6.29
N GLU A 45 5.69 -16.43 -6.57
CA GLU A 45 6.99 -16.50 -7.24
C GLU A 45 8.10 -17.05 -6.34
N GLU A 46 9.26 -17.31 -6.95
CA GLU A 46 10.43 -17.89 -6.30
C GLU A 46 10.86 -17.11 -5.06
N GLY A 47 11.08 -17.82 -3.95
CA GLY A 47 11.59 -17.27 -2.71
C GLY A 47 10.63 -16.34 -1.95
N VAL A 48 9.39 -16.18 -2.38
CA VAL A 48 8.39 -15.39 -1.63
C VAL A 48 8.09 -16.06 -0.30
N TRP A 49 8.06 -15.26 0.77
CA TRP A 49 7.71 -15.71 2.10
C TRP A 49 6.32 -15.20 2.50
N ILE A 50 5.45 -16.11 2.90
CA ILE A 50 4.09 -15.84 3.37
C ILE A 50 3.97 -16.41 4.79
N GLY A 51 3.56 -15.57 5.73
CA GLY A 51 3.37 -15.88 7.14
C GLY A 51 2.17 -16.77 7.44
N ASP A 52 1.84 -16.87 8.71
CA ASP A 52 0.73 -17.66 9.22
C ASP A 52 -0.59 -16.90 9.10
N ASP A 53 -1.73 -17.61 8.97
CA ASP A 53 -3.08 -17.03 8.93
C ASP A 53 -3.30 -15.97 7.83
N VAL A 54 -2.58 -16.04 6.73
CA VAL A 54 -2.71 -15.12 5.60
C VAL A 54 -3.80 -15.61 4.64
N THR A 55 -4.61 -14.70 4.14
CA THR A 55 -5.62 -15.00 3.10
C THR A 55 -5.26 -14.30 1.81
N ILE A 56 -5.13 -15.06 0.70
CA ILE A 56 -4.78 -14.51 -0.61
C ILE A 56 -5.84 -14.90 -1.62
N PHE A 57 -6.62 -13.90 -2.06
CA PHE A 57 -7.77 -14.08 -2.94
C PHE A 57 -7.39 -14.35 -4.41
N PRO A 58 -8.37 -14.84 -5.24
CA PRO A 58 -8.09 -15.37 -6.58
C PRO A 58 -7.32 -14.42 -7.49
N GLY A 59 -6.39 -14.99 -8.26
CA GLY A 59 -5.63 -14.27 -9.29
C GLY A 59 -4.59 -13.29 -8.78
N ALA A 60 -4.32 -13.26 -7.49
CA ALA A 60 -3.22 -12.45 -6.95
C ALA A 60 -1.86 -12.99 -7.42
N TYR A 61 -0.93 -12.09 -7.73
CA TYR A 61 0.41 -12.40 -8.21
C TYR A 61 1.46 -11.81 -7.28
N LEU A 62 2.25 -12.67 -6.64
CA LEU A 62 3.16 -12.30 -5.56
C LEU A 62 4.61 -12.51 -5.96
N GLY A 63 5.47 -11.50 -5.77
CA GLY A 63 6.90 -11.57 -6.06
C GLY A 63 7.27 -11.26 -7.52
N LYS A 64 6.41 -10.56 -8.27
CA LYS A 64 6.63 -10.25 -9.68
C LYS A 64 7.94 -9.50 -9.90
N GLN A 65 8.83 -10.06 -10.72
CA GLN A 65 10.06 -9.35 -11.12
C GLN A 65 9.75 -8.21 -12.06
N PRO A 66 10.29 -6.99 -11.83
CA PRO A 66 10.16 -5.91 -12.77
C PRO A 66 10.90 -6.22 -14.06
N LYS A 67 10.25 -6.01 -15.20
CA LYS A 67 10.82 -6.22 -16.51
C LYS A 67 10.55 -5.02 -17.40
N VAL A 68 11.54 -4.60 -18.14
CA VAL A 68 11.49 -3.39 -18.98
C VAL A 68 11.79 -3.72 -20.43
N ALA A 69 11.22 -2.92 -21.32
CA ALA A 69 11.41 -3.05 -22.76
C ALA A 69 12.54 -2.13 -23.32
N GLY A 70 13.38 -1.57 -22.46
CA GLY A 70 14.51 -0.71 -22.87
C GLY A 70 14.14 0.73 -23.25
N VAL A 71 12.87 1.12 -23.08
CA VAL A 71 12.36 2.45 -23.45
C VAL A 71 12.04 3.35 -22.25
N ILE A 72 12.38 2.92 -21.03
CA ILE A 72 12.13 3.68 -19.82
C ILE A 72 13.38 4.47 -19.38
N ALA A 73 13.14 5.68 -18.88
CA ALA A 73 14.21 6.59 -18.48
C ALA A 73 14.98 6.12 -17.22
N ARG A 74 14.38 5.25 -16.41
CA ARG A 74 14.97 4.74 -15.17
C ARG A 74 14.75 3.24 -15.05
N MET A 75 15.84 2.50 -14.91
CA MET A 75 15.78 1.05 -14.73
C MET A 75 15.25 0.71 -13.34
N PRO A 76 14.27 -0.19 -13.21
CA PRO A 76 13.90 -0.71 -11.92
C PRO A 76 15.08 -1.45 -11.31
N HIS A 77 15.30 -1.22 -10.03
CA HIS A 77 16.32 -1.92 -9.27
C HIS A 77 15.67 -2.49 -8.02
N VAL A 78 15.72 -3.80 -7.85
CA VAL A 78 15.24 -4.47 -6.65
C VAL A 78 16.38 -4.52 -5.64
N GLN A 79 16.25 -3.78 -4.56
CA GLN A 79 17.25 -3.73 -3.48
C GLN A 79 16.97 -4.77 -2.40
N ASN A 80 15.70 -4.95 -2.04
CA ASN A 80 15.26 -5.94 -1.06
C ASN A 80 15.09 -7.30 -1.72
N GLY A 81 15.89 -8.29 -1.31
CA GLY A 81 15.93 -9.59 -2.00
C GLY A 81 14.63 -10.41 -1.93
N GLN A 82 13.91 -10.38 -0.81
CA GLN A 82 12.78 -11.27 -0.55
C GLN A 82 11.46 -10.51 -0.39
N THR A 83 10.44 -10.90 -1.16
CA THR A 83 9.06 -10.45 -0.92
C THR A 83 8.50 -11.17 0.31
N ARG A 84 7.95 -10.40 1.25
CA ARG A 84 7.43 -10.91 2.51
C ARG A 84 6.01 -10.40 2.75
N ILE A 85 5.12 -11.31 3.12
CA ILE A 85 3.75 -11.02 3.54
C ILE A 85 3.59 -11.62 4.93
N GLU A 86 3.53 -10.78 5.95
CA GLU A 86 3.53 -11.18 7.34
C GLU A 86 2.12 -11.63 7.80
N ASP A 87 2.09 -12.21 9.01
CA ASP A 87 0.96 -12.92 9.59
C ASP A 87 -0.36 -12.13 9.58
N GLY A 88 -1.45 -12.85 9.35
CA GLY A 88 -2.82 -12.32 9.46
C GLY A 88 -3.19 -11.28 8.40
N SER A 89 -2.38 -11.12 7.36
CA SER A 89 -2.67 -10.19 6.27
C SER A 89 -3.67 -10.75 5.27
N VAL A 90 -4.40 -9.85 4.62
CA VAL A 90 -5.41 -10.18 3.61
C VAL A 90 -5.06 -9.50 2.29
N ILE A 91 -4.93 -10.29 1.22
CA ILE A 91 -4.57 -9.81 -0.12
C ILE A 91 -5.75 -10.04 -1.06
N GLY A 92 -6.31 -8.98 -1.58
CA GLY A 92 -7.49 -8.97 -2.44
C GLY A 92 -7.29 -9.62 -3.82
N THR A 93 -8.39 -9.80 -4.52
CA THR A 93 -8.44 -10.39 -5.85
C THR A 93 -7.63 -9.57 -6.86
N HIS A 94 -6.86 -10.24 -7.72
CA HIS A 94 -6.04 -9.62 -8.78
C HIS A 94 -5.02 -8.58 -8.29
N VAL A 95 -4.60 -8.66 -7.05
CA VAL A 95 -3.50 -7.84 -6.53
C VAL A 95 -2.18 -8.28 -7.18
N VAL A 96 -1.34 -7.30 -7.54
CA VAL A 96 0.01 -7.55 -8.06
C VAL A 96 1.04 -6.97 -7.10
N ILE A 97 1.82 -7.84 -6.47
CA ILE A 97 2.92 -7.48 -5.57
C ILE A 97 4.24 -7.80 -6.26
N TYR A 98 5.10 -6.79 -6.38
CA TYR A 98 6.41 -6.94 -6.99
C TYR A 98 7.47 -7.48 -6.00
N ALA A 99 8.64 -7.80 -6.53
CA ALA A 99 9.76 -8.30 -5.75
C ALA A 99 10.28 -7.27 -4.73
N GLY A 100 10.78 -7.75 -3.60
CA GLY A 100 11.33 -6.90 -2.54
C GLY A 100 10.28 -6.17 -1.69
N VAL A 101 8.99 -6.38 -1.92
CA VAL A 101 7.93 -5.76 -1.12
C VAL A 101 7.84 -6.44 0.25
N VAL A 102 7.70 -5.62 1.30
CA VAL A 102 7.45 -6.08 2.67
C VAL A 102 6.08 -5.57 3.12
N ILE A 103 5.19 -6.51 3.44
CA ILE A 103 3.88 -6.25 4.04
C ILE A 103 3.92 -6.76 5.48
N GLU A 104 3.87 -5.85 6.45
CA GLU A 104 3.87 -6.17 7.87
C GLU A 104 2.56 -6.86 8.31
N PRO A 105 2.47 -7.38 9.56
CA PRO A 105 1.31 -8.14 10.01
C PRO A 105 -0.02 -7.38 9.94
N LYS A 106 -1.10 -8.12 9.67
CA LYS A 106 -2.49 -7.64 9.70
C LYS A 106 -2.78 -6.49 8.75
N VAL A 107 -2.13 -6.46 7.61
CA VAL A 107 -2.40 -5.50 6.53
C VAL A 107 -3.52 -6.03 5.64
N LEU A 108 -4.43 -5.14 5.22
CA LEU A 108 -5.43 -5.43 4.21
C LEU A 108 -5.10 -4.71 2.92
N ILE A 109 -4.94 -5.47 1.84
CA ILE A 109 -4.76 -4.95 0.47
C ILE A 109 -6.03 -5.26 -0.31
N GLY A 110 -6.73 -4.22 -0.76
CA GLY A 110 -7.94 -4.30 -1.56
C GLY A 110 -7.73 -4.86 -2.97
N GLU A 111 -8.82 -5.11 -3.67
CA GLU A 111 -8.82 -5.72 -5.01
C GLU A 111 -8.12 -4.82 -6.04
N GLY A 112 -7.41 -5.44 -6.98
CA GLY A 112 -6.76 -4.76 -8.10
C GLY A 112 -5.63 -3.81 -7.74
N VAL A 113 -5.16 -3.81 -6.50
CA VAL A 113 -4.03 -2.99 -6.06
C VAL A 113 -2.74 -3.48 -6.71
N THR A 114 -1.90 -2.54 -7.14
CA THR A 114 -0.53 -2.82 -7.60
C THR A 114 0.46 -2.20 -6.63
N ILE A 115 1.37 -3.03 -6.10
CA ILE A 115 2.46 -2.61 -5.21
C ILE A 115 3.78 -2.91 -5.90
N ARG A 116 4.52 -1.85 -6.24
CA ARG A 116 5.79 -1.93 -6.92
C ARG A 116 6.93 -2.30 -5.98
N GLU A 117 8.05 -2.63 -6.59
CA GLU A 117 9.25 -3.16 -5.94
C GLU A 117 9.77 -2.31 -4.78
N ASP A 118 10.39 -2.97 -3.81
CA ASP A 118 11.03 -2.35 -2.63
C ASP A 118 10.11 -1.45 -1.76
N THR A 119 8.80 -1.66 -1.83
CA THR A 119 7.80 -0.96 -1.01
C THR A 119 7.66 -1.63 0.34
N GLU A 120 7.50 -0.82 1.39
CA GLU A 120 7.21 -1.28 2.76
C GLU A 120 5.84 -0.76 3.21
N ILE A 121 4.99 -1.64 3.73
CA ILE A 121 3.66 -1.30 4.28
C ILE A 121 3.59 -1.76 5.73
N GLY A 122 3.46 -0.80 6.63
CA GLY A 122 3.41 -1.00 8.07
C GLY A 122 2.13 -1.70 8.54
N SER A 123 2.24 -2.35 9.68
CA SER A 123 1.20 -3.20 10.26
C SER A 123 -0.14 -2.50 10.47
N GLU A 124 -1.21 -3.27 10.38
CA GLU A 124 -2.59 -2.80 10.57
C GLU A 124 -3.03 -1.71 9.57
N THR A 125 -2.31 -1.56 8.46
CA THR A 125 -2.62 -0.61 7.39
C THR A 125 -3.60 -1.22 6.39
N VAL A 126 -4.51 -0.37 5.90
CA VAL A 126 -5.49 -0.72 4.85
C VAL A 126 -5.16 0.06 3.58
N VAL A 127 -5.05 -0.65 2.46
CA VAL A 127 -4.93 -0.07 1.11
C VAL A 127 -6.19 -0.42 0.32
N GLY A 128 -6.95 0.58 -0.06
CA GLY A 128 -8.22 0.44 -0.79
C GLY A 128 -8.04 0.03 -2.24
N ASN A 129 -9.15 -0.39 -2.84
CA ASN A 129 -9.22 -1.01 -4.16
C ASN A 129 -8.62 -0.15 -5.27
N ASN A 130 -8.02 -0.79 -6.26
CA ASN A 130 -7.45 -0.15 -7.45
C ASN A 130 -6.47 1.00 -7.16
N SER A 131 -5.87 1.00 -5.99
CA SER A 131 -4.79 1.94 -5.65
C SER A 131 -3.46 1.44 -6.22
N THR A 132 -2.55 2.36 -6.46
CA THR A 132 -1.20 2.04 -6.95
C THR A 132 -0.15 2.59 -6.00
N ILE A 133 0.73 1.72 -5.54
CA ILE A 133 1.87 2.07 -4.67
C ILE A 133 3.14 1.85 -5.50
N GLN A 134 3.87 2.92 -5.75
CA GLN A 134 5.06 2.88 -6.60
C GLN A 134 6.31 2.45 -5.81
N ASN A 135 7.37 2.13 -6.53
CA ASN A 135 8.59 1.56 -5.96
C ASN A 135 9.22 2.46 -4.87
N GLY A 136 9.80 1.82 -3.87
CA GLY A 136 10.49 2.48 -2.77
C GLY A 136 9.59 3.26 -1.81
N ALA A 137 8.27 3.24 -1.99
CA ALA A 137 7.35 3.90 -1.08
C ALA A 137 7.37 3.23 0.31
N ARG A 138 7.28 4.05 1.35
CA ARG A 138 7.24 3.61 2.75
C ARG A 138 5.97 4.12 3.41
N ILE A 139 5.12 3.22 3.85
CA ILE A 139 3.84 3.52 4.48
C ILE A 139 3.88 3.03 5.92
N GLY A 140 3.60 3.92 6.86
CA GLY A 140 3.59 3.63 8.29
C GLY A 140 2.44 2.70 8.71
N ARG A 141 2.36 2.47 10.00
CA ARG A 141 1.37 1.59 10.63
C ARG A 141 0.02 2.28 10.81
N ARG A 142 -1.04 1.47 10.86
CA ARG A 142 -2.42 1.94 11.10
C ARG A 142 -2.86 3.07 10.18
N CYS A 143 -2.35 3.06 8.95
CA CYS A 143 -2.77 3.96 7.90
C CYS A 143 -4.03 3.44 7.22
N LYS A 144 -4.85 4.36 6.71
CA LYS A 144 -5.97 4.04 5.83
C LYS A 144 -5.83 4.82 4.54
N ILE A 145 -5.53 4.12 3.47
CA ILE A 145 -5.50 4.64 2.10
C ILE A 145 -6.76 4.14 1.42
N VAL A 146 -7.64 5.06 1.01
CA VAL A 146 -8.91 4.73 0.35
C VAL A 146 -8.68 4.54 -1.14
N ASP A 147 -9.63 3.94 -1.81
CA ASP A 147 -9.63 3.49 -3.20
C ASP A 147 -9.08 4.52 -4.20
N LEU A 148 -8.56 4.02 -5.32
CA LEU A 148 -8.11 4.83 -6.46
C LEU A 148 -7.01 5.86 -6.14
N SER A 149 -6.25 5.65 -5.08
CA SER A 149 -5.16 6.53 -4.69
C SER A 149 -3.85 6.15 -5.39
N HIS A 150 -3.04 7.16 -5.73
CA HIS A 150 -1.72 6.97 -6.33
C HIS A 150 -0.63 7.46 -5.38
N ILE A 151 0.14 6.55 -4.84
CA ILE A 151 1.31 6.82 -4.00
C ILE A 151 2.55 6.68 -4.88
N CYS A 152 3.23 7.79 -5.15
CA CYS A 152 4.36 7.80 -6.09
C CYS A 152 5.63 7.20 -5.50
N ASN A 153 6.65 7.05 -6.34
CA ASN A 153 7.97 6.53 -5.97
C ASN A 153 8.57 7.32 -4.79
N ASP A 154 9.19 6.59 -3.87
CA ASP A 154 9.92 7.15 -2.72
C ASP A 154 9.09 8.06 -1.81
N ALA A 155 7.77 8.00 -1.92
CA ALA A 155 6.88 8.67 -0.99
C ALA A 155 7.02 8.06 0.41
N VAL A 156 7.04 8.91 1.44
CA VAL A 156 7.07 8.48 2.83
C VAL A 156 5.81 8.96 3.54
N ILE A 157 5.07 8.03 4.14
CA ILE A 157 3.84 8.29 4.89
C ILE A 157 4.04 7.78 6.31
N GLY A 158 3.93 8.67 7.29
CA GLY A 158 4.03 8.32 8.70
C GLY A 158 2.83 7.51 9.20
N ASP A 159 2.87 7.15 10.47
CA ASP A 159 1.83 6.32 11.11
C ASP A 159 0.47 7.05 11.21
N GLU A 160 -0.61 6.28 11.26
CA GLU A 160 -1.97 6.75 11.58
C GLU A 160 -2.54 7.78 10.59
N CYS A 161 -2.03 7.79 9.37
CA CYS A 161 -2.51 8.70 8.34
C CYS A 161 -3.82 8.21 7.71
N PHE A 162 -4.68 9.16 7.35
CA PHE A 162 -5.87 8.91 6.54
C PHE A 162 -5.70 9.60 5.18
N ILE A 163 -5.70 8.81 4.11
CA ILE A 163 -5.61 9.28 2.73
C ILE A 163 -6.90 8.87 2.04
N SER A 164 -7.74 9.85 1.74
CA SER A 164 -9.06 9.63 1.18
C SER A 164 -9.01 9.22 -0.29
N VAL A 165 -10.16 8.92 -0.87
CA VAL A 165 -10.32 8.43 -2.25
C VAL A 165 -9.67 9.35 -3.28
N GLY A 166 -8.97 8.75 -4.25
CA GLY A 166 -8.45 9.49 -5.40
C GLY A 166 -7.40 10.55 -5.06
N VAL A 167 -6.61 10.37 -4.02
CA VAL A 167 -5.46 11.24 -3.73
C VAL A 167 -4.30 10.87 -4.64
N TYR A 168 -3.70 11.89 -5.30
CA TYR A 168 -2.57 11.71 -6.19
C TYR A 168 -1.31 12.37 -5.66
N MET A 169 -0.23 11.61 -5.56
CA MET A 169 1.10 12.11 -5.21
C MET A 169 1.99 12.11 -6.44
N MET A 170 2.75 13.18 -6.62
CA MET A 170 3.68 13.36 -7.74
C MET A 170 5.13 13.36 -7.22
N ASN A 171 6.07 12.98 -8.08
CA ASN A 171 7.49 12.90 -7.72
C ASN A 171 8.44 13.56 -8.72
N ASP A 172 7.95 14.06 -9.86
CA ASP A 172 8.78 14.65 -10.92
C ASP A 172 8.26 16.01 -11.36
N ASN A 173 8.94 17.09 -10.96
CA ASN A 173 8.67 18.46 -11.41
C ASN A 173 9.28 18.76 -12.80
N SER A 174 10.22 17.93 -13.24
CA SER A 174 10.95 18.14 -14.50
C SER A 174 10.23 17.60 -15.73
N MET A 175 9.21 16.76 -15.52
CA MET A 175 8.48 16.04 -16.59
C MET A 175 9.46 15.33 -17.54
N GLN A 176 10.39 14.56 -16.96
CA GLN A 176 11.45 13.80 -17.67
C GLN A 176 12.54 14.65 -18.37
N ARG A 177 12.61 15.94 -18.12
CA ARG A 177 13.68 16.79 -18.70
C ARG A 177 15.02 16.70 -17.96
N GLY A 178 15.18 15.72 -17.10
CA GLY A 178 16.28 15.59 -16.16
C GLY A 178 15.97 16.29 -14.84
N GLY A 179 16.58 15.82 -13.78
CA GLY A 179 16.32 16.31 -12.42
C GLY A 179 16.06 15.18 -11.44
N GLU A 180 16.03 15.54 -10.17
CA GLU A 180 15.77 14.61 -9.08
C GLU A 180 14.28 14.27 -9.01
N VAL A 181 13.99 13.01 -8.79
CA VAL A 181 12.64 12.53 -8.50
C VAL A 181 12.51 12.35 -7.00
N VAL A 182 11.59 13.09 -6.41
CA VAL A 182 11.42 13.08 -4.95
C VAL A 182 9.94 12.98 -4.61
N GLY A 183 9.56 11.89 -3.95
CA GLY A 183 8.22 11.72 -3.40
C GLY A 183 7.94 12.66 -2.22
N PRO A 184 6.67 12.98 -1.95
CA PRO A 184 6.27 13.73 -0.77
C PRO A 184 6.66 13.00 0.53
N LYS A 185 6.94 13.77 1.58
CA LYS A 185 7.18 13.26 2.93
C LYS A 185 6.06 13.70 3.86
N ILE A 186 5.24 12.76 4.28
CA ILE A 186 4.04 13.00 5.08
C ILE A 186 4.31 12.52 6.50
N GLY A 187 4.09 13.40 7.47
CA GLY A 187 4.22 13.10 8.89
C GLY A 187 3.15 12.13 9.40
N GLN A 188 3.05 12.00 10.71
CA GLN A 188 2.07 11.11 11.37
C GLN A 188 0.72 11.80 11.53
N ARG A 189 -0.36 11.01 11.59
CA ARG A 189 -1.75 11.44 11.83
C ARG A 189 -2.27 12.52 10.87
N VAL A 190 -1.68 12.59 9.69
CA VAL A 190 -2.12 13.50 8.63
C VAL A 190 -3.43 13.03 8.02
N ARG A 191 -4.33 13.97 7.72
CA ARG A 191 -5.61 13.72 7.06
C ARG A 191 -5.61 14.38 5.68
N ILE A 192 -5.77 13.59 4.62
CA ILE A 192 -5.79 14.09 3.24
C ILE A 192 -7.14 13.80 2.63
N GLY A 193 -7.88 14.86 2.30
CA GLY A 193 -9.21 14.78 1.68
C GLY A 193 -9.17 14.29 0.23
N GLY A 194 -10.28 13.71 -0.22
CA GLY A 194 -10.40 13.08 -1.53
C GLY A 194 -10.06 14.01 -2.69
N GLY A 195 -9.42 13.46 -3.71
CA GLY A 195 -9.01 14.20 -4.90
C GLY A 195 -7.90 15.24 -4.69
N ALA A 196 -7.26 15.27 -3.54
CA ALA A 196 -6.12 16.17 -3.31
C ALA A 196 -4.91 15.74 -4.16
N LEU A 197 -4.15 16.74 -4.63
CA LEU A 197 -2.93 16.56 -5.40
C LEU A 197 -1.74 17.08 -4.61
N LEU A 198 -0.72 16.26 -4.42
CA LEU A 198 0.52 16.61 -3.74
C LEU A 198 1.65 16.72 -4.75
N LEU A 199 2.29 17.89 -4.85
CA LEU A 199 3.42 18.09 -5.75
C LEU A 199 4.70 17.42 -5.24
N PRO A 200 5.68 17.17 -6.12
CA PRO A 200 6.93 16.51 -5.78
C PRO A 200 7.71 17.19 -4.64
N GLY A 201 8.27 16.38 -3.75
CA GLY A 201 9.23 16.80 -2.73
C GLY A 201 8.65 17.62 -1.56
N ILE A 202 7.33 17.87 -1.53
CA ILE A 202 6.73 18.61 -0.40
C ILE A 202 6.78 17.82 0.90
N ARG A 203 6.81 18.57 2.01
CA ARG A 203 6.72 18.01 3.36
C ARG A 203 5.42 18.41 4.01
N ILE A 204 4.72 17.47 4.59
CA ILE A 204 3.49 17.70 5.35
C ILE A 204 3.76 17.31 6.80
N GLY A 205 3.66 18.28 7.70
CA GLY A 205 3.91 18.08 9.12
C GLY A 205 2.84 17.22 9.79
N ASN A 206 3.17 16.67 10.96
CA ASN A 206 2.27 15.84 11.75
C ASN A 206 0.94 16.55 12.01
N ASP A 207 -0.15 15.80 12.11
CA ASP A 207 -1.49 16.32 12.45
C ASP A 207 -2.05 17.35 11.45
N ALA A 208 -1.42 17.52 10.27
CA ALA A 208 -1.92 18.44 9.25
C ALA A 208 -3.17 17.89 8.55
N ILE A 209 -4.00 18.81 8.08
CA ILE A 209 -5.23 18.51 7.34
C ILE A 209 -5.14 19.14 5.95
N ILE A 210 -5.29 18.33 4.92
CA ILE A 210 -5.39 18.73 3.53
C ILE A 210 -6.84 18.57 3.11
N ALA A 211 -7.50 19.66 2.75
CA ALA A 211 -8.91 19.61 2.33
C ALA A 211 -9.07 18.86 1.00
N ALA A 212 -10.27 18.32 0.76
CA ALA A 212 -10.61 17.67 -0.49
C ALA A 212 -10.39 18.59 -1.70
N GLY A 213 -9.84 18.04 -2.79
CA GLY A 213 -9.55 18.76 -4.03
C GLY A 213 -8.42 19.81 -3.93
N ALA A 214 -7.70 19.87 -2.83
CA ALA A 214 -6.60 20.83 -2.68
C ALA A 214 -5.39 20.44 -3.52
N VAL A 215 -4.71 21.43 -4.12
CA VAL A 215 -3.43 21.25 -4.80
C VAL A 215 -2.31 21.81 -3.92
N VAL A 216 -1.58 20.90 -3.27
CA VAL A 216 -0.51 21.27 -2.32
C VAL A 216 0.78 21.47 -3.10
N THR A 217 1.22 22.74 -3.14
CA THR A 217 2.39 23.19 -3.93
C THR A 217 3.57 23.60 -3.06
N LYS A 218 3.43 23.59 -1.75
CA LYS A 218 4.45 24.00 -0.76
C LYS A 218 4.31 23.15 0.50
N ASP A 219 5.35 23.14 1.30
CA ASP A 219 5.35 22.49 2.61
C ASP A 219 4.18 22.97 3.49
N VAL A 220 3.64 22.05 4.28
CA VAL A 220 2.54 22.29 5.21
C VAL A 220 3.05 22.08 6.64
N LEU A 221 2.88 23.12 7.48
CA LEU A 221 3.32 23.04 8.87
C LEU A 221 2.50 22.05 9.69
N PRO A 222 3.07 21.46 10.76
CA PRO A 222 2.33 20.59 11.65
C PRO A 222 1.04 21.24 12.18
N GLY A 223 -0.04 20.44 12.31
CA GLY A 223 -1.34 20.89 12.81
C GLY A 223 -2.08 21.89 11.92
N SER A 224 -1.52 22.23 10.76
CA SER A 224 -2.14 23.23 9.87
C SER A 224 -3.21 22.59 8.99
N THR A 225 -4.29 23.34 8.73
CA THR A 225 -5.26 22.99 7.70
C THR A 225 -5.00 23.85 6.45
N VAL A 226 -4.90 23.21 5.28
CA VAL A 226 -4.75 23.90 3.99
C VAL A 226 -5.82 23.47 3.00
N MET A 227 -6.27 24.39 2.14
CA MET A 227 -7.31 24.17 1.15
C MET A 227 -7.12 25.01 -0.12
N GLY A 228 -7.77 24.60 -1.19
CA GLY A 228 -7.84 25.34 -2.46
C GLY A 228 -6.73 25.02 -3.45
N ILE A 229 -6.72 25.76 -4.57
CA ILE A 229 -5.78 25.64 -5.70
C ILE A 229 -5.17 27.01 -5.99
N PRO A 230 -3.89 27.24 -5.66
CA PRO A 230 -3.03 26.39 -4.83
C PRO A 230 -3.46 26.40 -3.35
N ALA A 231 -3.15 25.32 -2.63
CA ALA A 231 -3.53 25.16 -1.23
C ALA A 231 -2.89 26.23 -0.33
N ARG A 232 -3.71 26.85 0.52
CA ARG A 232 -3.31 27.88 1.49
C ARG A 232 -4.03 27.67 2.82
N VAL A 233 -3.43 28.16 3.89
CA VAL A 233 -4.11 28.26 5.18
C VAL A 233 -5.24 29.30 5.04
N PRO A 234 -6.49 28.96 5.37
CA PRO A 234 -7.61 29.90 5.26
C PRO A 234 -7.48 31.06 6.25
N ALA A 235 -7.69 32.28 5.77
CA ALA A 235 -7.45 33.53 6.53
C ALA A 235 -8.36 33.73 7.76
N ASN A 236 -9.50 33.04 7.85
CA ASN A 236 -10.56 33.29 8.84
C ASN A 236 -11.20 32.02 9.45
N ARG A 237 -10.52 30.91 9.49
CA ARG A 237 -10.97 29.76 10.29
C ARG A 237 -10.00 29.55 11.43
N PRO A 238 -10.46 29.62 12.69
CA PRO A 238 -9.72 28.96 13.75
C PRO A 238 -9.53 27.51 13.29
N VAL A 239 -8.32 27.01 13.40
CA VAL A 239 -8.07 25.56 13.28
C VAL A 239 -8.99 24.93 14.31
N ALA A 240 -10.16 24.47 13.88
CA ALA A 240 -11.04 23.72 14.75
C ALA A 240 -10.38 22.33 14.90
N PRO A 241 -9.84 21.99 16.07
CA PRO A 241 -9.27 20.67 16.29
C PRO A 241 -10.32 19.57 16.11
N ASP A 242 -11.61 19.91 16.13
CA ASP A 242 -12.72 19.01 16.34
C ASP A 242 -13.71 18.83 15.20
N LEU A 243 -13.50 19.42 14.02
CA LEU A 243 -14.43 19.18 12.90
C LEU A 243 -14.46 17.70 12.45
N PHE A 244 -13.52 16.88 12.89
CA PHE A 244 -13.46 15.44 12.60
C PHE A 244 -13.31 14.58 13.86
N GLY A 245 -13.14 15.14 15.05
CA GLY A 245 -12.98 14.40 16.31
C GLY A 245 -14.20 13.56 16.65
N GLU A 246 -15.41 14.12 16.48
CA GLU A 246 -16.65 13.41 16.78
C GLU A 246 -17.12 12.44 15.68
N PHE A 247 -16.61 12.57 14.45
CA PHE A 247 -16.96 11.68 13.34
C PHE A 247 -16.05 10.42 13.26
N PHE A 248 -14.99 10.34 14.03
CA PHE A 248 -14.03 9.23 13.98
C PHE A 248 -13.85 8.45 15.28
N GLU A 249 -14.76 8.57 16.22
CA GLU A 249 -14.99 7.44 17.11
C GLU A 249 -15.63 6.34 16.25
N MET A 250 -14.80 5.54 15.61
CA MET A 250 -15.27 4.29 15.02
C MET A 250 -15.91 3.50 16.14
N PRO A 251 -17.21 3.17 16.06
CA PRO A 251 -17.76 2.16 16.94
C PRO A 251 -16.84 0.95 16.80
N ARG A 252 -16.37 0.40 17.92
CA ARG A 252 -15.65 -0.87 17.91
C ARG A 252 -16.52 -1.82 17.10
N ALA A 253 -15.98 -2.33 15.99
CA ALA A 253 -16.68 -3.27 15.15
C ALA A 253 -17.20 -4.38 16.07
N GLU A 254 -18.51 -4.48 16.19
CA GLU A 254 -19.11 -5.65 16.82
C GLU A 254 -18.69 -6.84 15.97
N PRO A 255 -18.27 -7.95 16.60
CA PRO A 255 -17.91 -9.15 15.84
C PRO A 255 -19.12 -9.54 14.99
N TRP A 256 -18.89 -9.81 13.71
CA TRP A 256 -19.89 -10.34 12.80
C TRP A 256 -20.56 -11.57 13.44
N PRO A 257 -21.90 -11.71 13.38
CA PRO A 257 -22.55 -12.91 13.84
C PRO A 257 -21.95 -14.11 13.11
N GLN A 258 -21.50 -15.07 13.88
CA GLN A 258 -21.08 -16.37 13.37
C GLN A 258 -22.37 -17.14 13.00
N GLU A 259 -22.71 -17.25 11.73
CA GLU A 259 -23.61 -18.28 11.21
C GLU A 259 -22.81 -19.40 10.56
#